data_f802c2095ea1744c596adad8f50f73ed
#
_entry.id   f802c2095ea1744c596adad8f50f73ed
#
_cell.length_a   1.000
_cell.length_b   1.000
_cell.length_c   1.000
_cell.angle_alpha   90.00
_cell.angle_beta   90.00
_cell.angle_gamma   90.00
#
_symmetry.space_group_name_H-M   'P 1'
#
loop_
_entity.id
_entity.type
_entity.pdbx_description
1 polymer ?
#
loop_
_entity_poly.entity_id
_entity_poly.type
_entity_poly.pdbx_seq_one_letter_code
_entity_poly.pdbx_strand_id
1 'polypeptide(L)'
;IYETSLNIFGWGAFFSSNYTTADKRLALSAGIRMDGNTYNRKMRQLWKQFSPRLSASYKLSEQWTLSGSTGLYHQLPPYTALGYKDNEGQYLNKNLKYMQVFESSLGVDWHLQDRFMVSAEGFFKRYSRMPLSLQDNIPLACKGNDYGVTGNEALVPTASGRAYGLETMFRWQASGKFNLVSSFTLYRSEYRNRSNGDFIPSAWDNRFILNMSGTYNLPRRWSIGGKLSYIGGSPYTPYDEDKSSLVEAWDAKGQPYYDYAYYNTGRLPKFAQLDLRVDKSFYFHHCMIGIYLDIQNITGNKLKQPDVIMSTGIIENPSAPVAEQRYKMKYLKQESGTILPTLGITVEF
;
A
#
# COMPACT_ATOMS: atom_id res chain seq x y z
N ILE A 1 -12.73 -24.10 -8.84
CA ILE A 1 -11.91 -22.97 -9.33
C ILE A 1 -12.87 -22.03 -10.04
N TYR A 2 -12.89 -20.73 -9.64
CA TYR A 2 -13.70 -19.71 -10.31
C TYR A 2 -12.91 -19.15 -11.49
N GLU A 3 -13.44 -19.27 -12.69
CA GLU A 3 -12.86 -18.74 -13.92
C GLU A 3 -13.79 -17.70 -14.55
N THR A 4 -13.24 -16.58 -14.98
CA THR A 4 -13.99 -15.56 -15.71
C THR A 4 -13.12 -14.92 -16.78
N SER A 5 -13.72 -14.55 -17.91
CA SER A 5 -13.08 -13.76 -18.95
C SER A 5 -13.81 -12.43 -19.10
N LEU A 6 -13.06 -11.35 -19.31
CA LEU A 6 -13.61 -10.00 -19.41
C LEU A 6 -12.95 -9.27 -20.59
N ASN A 7 -13.74 -8.91 -21.59
CA ASN A 7 -13.28 -8.13 -22.73
C ASN A 7 -13.71 -6.67 -22.57
N ILE A 8 -12.74 -5.78 -22.38
CA ILE A 8 -12.95 -4.34 -22.26
C ILE A 8 -12.03 -3.62 -23.25
N PHE A 9 -12.62 -2.81 -24.10
CA PHE A 9 -11.87 -1.85 -24.92
C PHE A 9 -11.88 -0.50 -24.22
N GLY A 10 -10.69 0.08 -24.01
CA GLY A 10 -10.49 1.36 -23.33
C GLY A 10 -9.94 2.41 -24.28
N TRP A 11 -10.31 3.67 -24.08
CA TRP A 11 -9.77 4.83 -24.79
C TRP A 11 -9.63 6.00 -23.83
N GLY A 12 -8.77 6.93 -24.18
CA GLY A 12 -8.54 8.12 -23.38
C GLY A 12 -7.96 9.25 -24.22
N ALA A 13 -8.21 10.47 -23.77
CA ALA A 13 -7.61 11.67 -24.32
C ALA A 13 -7.02 12.50 -23.19
N PHE A 14 -5.88 13.14 -23.43
CA PHE A 14 -5.28 14.04 -22.46
C PHE A 14 -4.67 15.25 -23.17
N PHE A 15 -4.61 16.34 -22.41
CA PHE A 15 -3.88 17.55 -22.78
C PHE A 15 -3.11 18.02 -21.57
N SER A 16 -1.88 18.49 -21.77
CA SER A 16 -1.07 19.09 -20.71
C SER A 16 -0.30 20.29 -21.24
N SER A 17 -0.17 21.30 -20.42
CA SER A 17 0.60 22.52 -20.70
C SER A 17 1.49 22.84 -19.51
N ASN A 18 2.73 23.21 -19.81
CA ASN A 18 3.70 23.63 -18.81
C ASN A 18 4.13 25.06 -19.14
N TYR A 19 4.19 25.90 -18.13
CA TYR A 19 4.66 27.26 -18.22
C TYR A 19 5.75 27.51 -17.18
N THR A 20 6.84 28.10 -17.62
CA THR A 20 7.94 28.53 -16.73
C THR A 20 8.25 29.96 -17.01
N THR A 21 8.31 30.79 -15.97
CA THR A 21 8.69 32.21 -16.11
C THR A 21 10.11 32.37 -16.61
N ALA A 22 10.41 33.50 -17.25
CA ALA A 22 11.74 33.77 -17.82
C ALA A 22 12.85 33.73 -16.76
N ASP A 23 12.56 34.14 -15.53
CA ASP A 23 13.48 34.09 -14.38
C ASP A 23 13.56 32.67 -13.76
N LYS A 24 12.83 31.68 -14.30
CA LYS A 24 12.75 30.28 -13.83
C LYS A 24 12.35 30.12 -12.37
N ARG A 25 11.70 31.16 -11.79
CA ARG A 25 11.23 31.08 -10.40
C ARG A 25 9.90 30.38 -10.25
N LEU A 26 8.98 30.58 -11.20
CA LEU A 26 7.66 29.96 -11.17
C LEU A 26 7.55 28.95 -12.30
N ALA A 27 7.21 27.71 -11.95
CA ALA A 27 6.80 26.68 -12.91
C ALA A 27 5.37 26.27 -12.61
N LEU A 28 4.52 26.28 -13.62
CA LEU A 28 3.12 25.87 -13.57
C LEU A 28 2.91 24.70 -14.53
N SER A 29 2.13 23.72 -14.12
CA SER A 29 1.67 22.63 -14.98
C SER A 29 0.17 22.47 -14.83
N ALA A 30 -0.56 22.50 -15.94
CA ALA A 30 -1.98 22.24 -15.99
C ALA A 30 -2.27 21.11 -16.96
N GLY A 31 -3.16 20.21 -16.59
CA GLY A 31 -3.52 19.07 -17.42
C GLY A 31 -4.97 18.67 -17.26
N ILE A 32 -5.51 18.08 -18.29
CA ILE A 32 -6.81 17.43 -18.29
C ILE A 32 -6.67 16.04 -18.90
N ARG A 33 -7.40 15.07 -18.33
CA ARG A 33 -7.49 13.73 -18.87
C ARG A 33 -8.93 13.26 -18.80
N MET A 34 -9.35 12.50 -19.82
CA MET A 34 -10.65 11.84 -19.86
C MET A 34 -10.45 10.41 -20.32
N ASP A 35 -11.03 9.45 -19.63
CA ASP A 35 -10.95 8.03 -19.94
C ASP A 35 -12.35 7.46 -20.16
N GLY A 36 -12.44 6.44 -20.99
CA GLY A 36 -13.68 5.70 -21.24
C GLY A 36 -13.40 4.24 -21.58
N ASN A 37 -14.41 3.40 -21.42
CA ASN A 37 -14.32 1.99 -21.81
C ASN A 37 -15.70 1.39 -22.15
N THR A 38 -15.70 0.17 -22.70
CA THR A 38 -16.90 -0.53 -23.13
C THR A 38 -17.64 -1.27 -22.02
N TYR A 39 -17.16 -1.27 -20.77
CA TYR A 39 -17.72 -2.08 -19.69
C TYR A 39 -19.20 -1.80 -19.43
N ASN A 40 -19.58 -0.51 -19.29
CA ASN A 40 -20.97 -0.10 -19.14
C ASN A 40 -21.21 1.31 -19.71
N ARG A 41 -22.52 1.71 -19.79
CA ARG A 41 -22.92 3.01 -20.35
C ARG A 41 -22.29 4.20 -19.63
N LYS A 42 -22.08 4.12 -18.30
CA LYS A 42 -21.51 5.25 -17.51
C LYS A 42 -20.02 5.38 -17.73
N MET A 43 -19.31 4.25 -17.86
CA MET A 43 -17.86 4.24 -18.10
C MET A 43 -17.51 4.60 -19.55
N ARG A 44 -18.45 4.48 -20.49
CA ARG A 44 -18.25 4.88 -21.90
C ARG A 44 -18.20 6.40 -22.09
N GLN A 45 -18.80 7.17 -21.19
CA GLN A 45 -18.95 8.62 -21.32
C GLN A 45 -17.71 9.34 -20.79
N LEU A 46 -16.81 9.83 -21.68
CA LEU A 46 -15.54 10.48 -21.34
C LEU A 46 -15.66 11.61 -20.31
N TRP A 47 -16.69 12.46 -20.44
CA TRP A 47 -16.88 13.61 -19.52
C TRP A 47 -17.19 13.22 -18.07
N LYS A 48 -17.60 11.98 -17.81
CA LYS A 48 -17.82 11.48 -16.44
C LYS A 48 -16.51 11.11 -15.73
N GLN A 49 -15.43 10.99 -16.49
CA GLN A 49 -14.08 10.74 -16.03
C GLN A 49 -13.17 11.94 -16.32
N PHE A 50 -13.75 13.17 -16.32
CA PHE A 50 -12.97 14.40 -16.45
C PHE A 50 -12.04 14.58 -15.26
N SER A 51 -10.73 14.64 -15.52
CA SER A 51 -9.64 14.59 -14.54
C SER A 51 -8.71 15.78 -14.72
N PRO A 52 -9.10 16.98 -14.22
CA PRO A 52 -8.23 18.17 -14.23
C PRO A 52 -7.15 18.04 -13.17
N ARG A 53 -5.97 18.58 -13.48
CA ARG A 53 -4.81 18.61 -12.60
C ARG A 53 -4.11 19.94 -12.72
N LEU A 54 -3.61 20.45 -11.61
CA LEU A 54 -2.81 21.67 -11.53
C LEU A 54 -1.68 21.45 -10.55
N SER A 55 -0.49 21.87 -10.91
CA SER A 55 0.65 21.95 -10.00
C SER A 55 1.42 23.25 -10.22
N ALA A 56 2.01 23.74 -9.14
CA ALA A 56 2.84 24.92 -9.12
C ALA A 56 4.08 24.65 -8.29
N SER A 57 5.21 25.19 -8.74
CA SER A 57 6.46 25.19 -7.98
C SER A 57 7.04 26.61 -8.05
N TYR A 58 7.39 27.17 -6.89
CA TYR A 58 7.93 28.50 -6.76
C TYR A 58 9.24 28.51 -5.98
N LYS A 59 10.32 28.99 -6.62
CA LYS A 59 11.62 29.20 -5.98
C LYS A 59 11.58 30.47 -5.15
N LEU A 60 11.46 30.32 -3.83
CA LEU A 60 11.55 31.43 -2.88
C LEU A 60 12.96 32.04 -2.85
N SER A 61 13.97 31.17 -2.92
CA SER A 61 15.39 31.51 -3.04
C SER A 61 16.11 30.39 -3.79
N GLU A 62 17.41 30.46 -3.92
CA GLU A 62 18.21 29.36 -4.48
C GLU A 62 18.19 28.09 -3.63
N GLN A 63 17.90 28.24 -2.36
CA GLN A 63 17.85 27.13 -1.40
C GLN A 63 16.43 26.60 -1.14
N TRP A 64 15.42 27.44 -1.30
CA TRP A 64 14.06 27.11 -0.91
C TRP A 64 13.10 27.08 -2.09
N THR A 65 12.40 25.98 -2.25
CA THR A 65 11.34 25.81 -3.24
C THR A 65 10.05 25.42 -2.54
N LEU A 66 8.96 26.11 -2.83
CA LEU A 66 7.61 25.76 -2.42
C LEU A 66 6.91 25.07 -3.59
N SER A 67 6.25 23.96 -3.36
CA SER A 67 5.49 23.22 -4.36
C SER A 67 4.11 22.88 -3.87
N GLY A 68 3.16 22.80 -4.77
CA GLY A 68 1.81 22.37 -4.46
C GLY A 68 1.12 21.77 -5.68
N SER A 69 0.25 20.81 -5.42
CA SER A 69 -0.54 20.16 -6.46
C SER A 69 -1.97 19.93 -6.02
N THR A 70 -2.88 19.93 -6.98
CA THR A 70 -4.26 19.50 -6.77
C THR A 70 -4.80 18.87 -8.04
N GLY A 71 -5.67 17.88 -7.89
CA GLY A 71 -6.24 17.21 -9.04
C GLY A 71 -7.37 16.26 -8.71
N LEU A 72 -8.12 15.96 -9.75
CA LEU A 72 -9.15 14.92 -9.74
C LEU A 72 -8.68 13.76 -10.61
N TYR A 73 -8.72 12.56 -10.06
CA TYR A 73 -8.24 11.35 -10.73
C TYR A 73 -9.34 10.31 -10.79
N HIS A 74 -9.34 9.54 -11.88
CA HIS A 74 -10.27 8.43 -12.05
C HIS A 74 -9.46 7.15 -12.33
N GLN A 75 -9.84 6.08 -11.65
CA GLN A 75 -9.21 4.76 -11.78
C GLN A 75 -10.28 3.69 -12.00
N LEU A 76 -10.00 2.75 -12.89
CA LEU A 76 -10.85 1.59 -13.10
C LEU A 76 -10.84 0.71 -11.84
N PRO A 77 -11.98 0.18 -11.39
CA PRO A 77 -12.01 -0.84 -10.35
C PRO A 77 -11.18 -2.09 -10.76
N PRO A 78 -10.71 -2.90 -9.79
CA PRO A 78 -9.97 -4.13 -10.09
C PRO A 78 -10.73 -5.04 -11.07
N TYR A 79 -9.99 -5.69 -11.96
CA TYR A 79 -10.61 -6.59 -12.96
C TYR A 79 -11.31 -7.78 -12.31
N THR A 80 -10.85 -8.24 -11.14
CA THR A 80 -11.55 -9.25 -10.33
C THR A 80 -12.97 -8.82 -9.98
N ALA A 81 -13.14 -7.53 -9.60
CA ALA A 81 -14.45 -6.96 -9.32
C ALA A 81 -15.31 -6.79 -10.57
N LEU A 82 -14.73 -6.32 -11.68
CA LEU A 82 -15.46 -6.11 -12.93
C LEU A 82 -15.87 -7.44 -13.58
N GLY A 83 -15.04 -8.46 -13.45
CA GLY A 83 -15.26 -9.79 -14.04
C GLY A 83 -16.13 -10.71 -13.19
N TYR A 84 -16.55 -10.33 -11.99
CA TYR A 84 -17.32 -11.20 -11.12
C TYR A 84 -18.70 -11.53 -11.68
N LYS A 85 -19.02 -12.82 -11.72
CA LYS A 85 -20.26 -13.38 -12.25
C LYS A 85 -20.98 -14.21 -11.19
N ASP A 86 -22.29 -14.29 -11.31
CA ASP A 86 -23.10 -15.26 -10.56
C ASP A 86 -22.99 -16.68 -11.12
N ASN A 87 -23.74 -17.59 -10.52
CA ASN A 87 -23.80 -18.99 -10.94
C ASN A 87 -24.46 -19.18 -12.33
N GLU A 88 -25.19 -18.18 -12.82
CA GLU A 88 -25.81 -18.16 -14.14
C GLU A 88 -24.88 -17.53 -15.19
N GLY A 89 -23.69 -17.11 -14.82
CA GLY A 89 -22.68 -16.51 -15.69
C GLY A 89 -22.91 -15.03 -16.01
N GLN A 90 -23.82 -14.34 -15.28
CA GLN A 90 -24.10 -12.92 -15.47
C GLN A 90 -23.16 -12.06 -14.62
N TYR A 91 -22.66 -10.94 -15.19
CA TYR A 91 -21.83 -10.00 -14.45
C TYR A 91 -22.63 -9.23 -13.41
N LEU A 92 -22.39 -9.46 -12.12
CA LEU A 92 -23.09 -8.80 -11.02
C LEU A 92 -22.71 -7.33 -10.85
N ASN A 93 -21.48 -6.98 -11.17
CA ASN A 93 -20.91 -5.67 -10.86
C ASN A 93 -21.04 -4.63 -12.00
N LYS A 94 -22.01 -4.81 -12.90
CA LYS A 94 -22.23 -3.90 -14.06
C LYS A 94 -22.52 -2.45 -13.68
N ASN A 95 -22.92 -2.18 -12.45
CA ASN A 95 -23.21 -0.83 -11.95
C ASN A 95 -21.98 -0.10 -11.41
N LEU A 96 -20.83 -0.75 -11.31
CA LEU A 96 -19.59 -0.11 -10.89
C LEU A 96 -19.26 1.09 -11.80
N LYS A 97 -18.55 2.05 -11.22
CA LYS A 97 -18.08 3.28 -11.88
C LYS A 97 -16.57 3.33 -11.76
N TYR A 98 -15.92 4.23 -12.52
CA TYR A 98 -14.57 4.62 -12.18
C TYR A 98 -14.53 5.12 -10.74
N MET A 99 -13.59 4.61 -9.96
CA MET A 99 -13.24 5.14 -8.64
C MET A 99 -12.71 6.56 -8.84
N GLN A 100 -13.00 7.46 -7.92
CA GLN A 100 -12.62 8.86 -8.03
C GLN A 100 -11.82 9.29 -6.81
N VAL A 101 -10.72 9.99 -7.05
CA VAL A 101 -9.84 10.53 -6.01
C VAL A 101 -9.62 12.01 -6.28
N PHE A 102 -9.95 12.85 -5.31
CA PHE A 102 -9.45 14.22 -5.21
C PHE A 102 -8.21 14.21 -4.36
N GLU A 103 -7.12 14.75 -4.89
CA GLU A 103 -5.83 14.84 -4.21
C GLU A 103 -5.36 16.28 -4.16
N SER A 104 -4.76 16.67 -3.04
CA SER A 104 -4.08 17.96 -2.89
C SER A 104 -2.85 17.77 -2.02
N SER A 105 -1.75 18.41 -2.40
CA SER A 105 -0.51 18.41 -1.62
C SER A 105 0.13 19.79 -1.58
N LEU A 106 0.91 20.03 -0.53
CA LEU A 106 1.73 21.21 -0.35
C LEU A 106 3.06 20.78 0.25
N GLY A 107 4.16 21.16 -0.40
CA GLY A 107 5.49 20.76 -0.03
C GLY A 107 6.47 21.91 -0.02
N VAL A 108 7.56 21.73 0.70
CA VAL A 108 8.72 22.61 0.74
C VAL A 108 9.99 21.78 0.62
N ASP A 109 10.87 22.22 -0.27
CA ASP A 109 12.20 21.66 -0.47
C ASP A 109 13.26 22.66 -0.04
N TRP A 110 14.22 22.18 0.74
CA TRP A 110 15.41 22.92 1.12
C TRP A 110 16.66 22.24 0.58
N HIS A 111 17.45 22.98 -0.17
CA HIS A 111 18.72 22.55 -0.75
C HIS A 111 19.88 23.34 -0.17
N LEU A 112 20.93 22.66 0.28
CA LEU A 112 22.16 23.30 0.74
C LEU A 112 23.36 22.77 -0.05
N GLN A 113 23.91 23.63 -0.91
CA GLN A 113 25.16 23.39 -1.67
C GLN A 113 25.18 22.04 -2.41
N ASP A 114 24.12 21.61 -3.03
CA ASP A 114 23.99 20.33 -3.75
C ASP A 114 24.33 19.07 -2.89
N ARG A 115 24.63 19.26 -1.61
CA ARG A 115 25.03 18.18 -0.70
C ARG A 115 23.89 17.70 0.18
N PHE A 116 23.04 18.61 0.58
CA PHE A 116 21.90 18.30 1.44
C PHE A 116 20.60 18.71 0.77
N MET A 117 19.64 17.84 0.86
CA MET A 117 18.26 18.12 0.48
C MET A 117 17.35 17.62 1.59
N VAL A 118 16.43 18.47 2.01
CA VAL A 118 15.34 18.12 2.90
C VAL A 118 14.04 18.51 2.22
N SER A 119 13.10 17.59 2.10
CA SER A 119 11.76 17.90 1.67
C SER A 119 10.74 17.52 2.72
N ALA A 120 9.65 18.27 2.79
CA ALA A 120 8.49 17.96 3.59
C ALA A 120 7.23 18.28 2.79
N GLU A 121 6.33 17.31 2.67
CA GLU A 121 5.07 17.45 1.93
C GLU A 121 3.91 16.96 2.79
N GLY A 122 2.90 17.80 2.97
CA GLY A 122 1.58 17.41 3.49
C GLY A 122 0.66 17.05 2.34
N PHE A 123 -0.07 15.95 2.46
CA PHE A 123 -1.01 15.51 1.44
C PHE A 123 -2.38 15.17 2.03
N PHE A 124 -3.40 15.35 1.21
CA PHE A 124 -4.78 14.96 1.49
C PHE A 124 -5.41 14.34 0.24
N LYS A 125 -6.02 13.14 0.40
CA LYS A 125 -6.76 12.42 -0.64
C LYS A 125 -8.16 12.10 -0.15
N ARG A 126 -9.15 12.40 -0.97
CA ARG A 126 -10.56 12.04 -0.74
C ARG A 126 -11.03 11.09 -1.81
N TYR A 127 -11.42 9.90 -1.39
CA TYR A 127 -11.91 8.84 -2.26
C TYR A 127 -13.44 8.83 -2.31
N SER A 128 -13.99 8.63 -3.49
CA SER A 128 -15.41 8.47 -3.72
C SER A 128 -15.69 7.41 -4.79
N ARG A 129 -16.90 6.92 -4.85
CA ARG A 129 -17.30 5.83 -5.77
C ARG A 129 -16.47 4.55 -5.57
N MET A 130 -16.01 4.33 -4.35
CA MET A 130 -15.23 3.14 -4.02
C MET A 130 -16.15 1.92 -3.94
N PRO A 131 -15.67 0.73 -4.38
CA PRO A 131 -16.44 -0.51 -4.26
C PRO A 131 -16.74 -0.86 -2.80
N LEU A 132 -18.00 -1.18 -2.54
CA LEU A 132 -18.51 -1.66 -1.26
C LEU A 132 -19.07 -3.05 -1.44
N SER A 133 -18.68 -3.98 -0.59
CA SER A 133 -19.25 -5.33 -0.56
C SER A 133 -20.72 -5.30 -0.13
N LEU A 134 -21.57 -6.02 -0.88
CA LEU A 134 -22.96 -6.23 -0.47
C LEU A 134 -23.11 -7.34 0.57
N GLN A 135 -22.12 -8.22 0.66
CA GLN A 135 -22.18 -9.37 1.56
C GLN A 135 -21.95 -8.98 3.03
N ASP A 136 -20.94 -8.17 3.28
CA ASP A 136 -20.50 -7.81 4.63
C ASP A 136 -20.54 -6.30 4.91
N ASN A 137 -20.90 -5.50 3.91
CA ASN A 137 -20.96 -4.04 4.00
C ASN A 137 -19.60 -3.37 4.33
N ILE A 138 -18.50 -4.04 3.96
CA ILE A 138 -17.13 -3.55 4.14
C ILE A 138 -16.61 -2.95 2.82
N PRO A 139 -15.98 -1.75 2.85
CA PRO A 139 -15.32 -1.20 1.67
C PRO A 139 -14.19 -2.11 1.19
N LEU A 140 -14.12 -2.37 -0.13
CA LEU A 140 -13.12 -3.28 -0.69
C LEU A 140 -11.67 -2.86 -0.35
N ALA A 141 -11.41 -1.58 -0.20
CA ALA A 141 -10.10 -1.05 0.20
C ALA A 141 -9.69 -1.37 1.66
N CYS A 142 -10.63 -1.85 2.49
CA CYS A 142 -10.34 -2.33 3.84
C CYS A 142 -10.02 -3.82 3.88
N LYS A 143 -10.26 -4.56 2.78
CA LYS A 143 -9.96 -5.99 2.64
C LYS A 143 -8.55 -6.20 2.07
N GLY A 144 -8.03 -7.43 2.14
CA GLY A 144 -6.77 -7.82 1.50
C GLY A 144 -5.59 -7.98 2.45
N ASN A 145 -5.81 -8.02 3.76
CA ASN A 145 -4.76 -8.30 4.75
C ASN A 145 -4.33 -9.78 4.76
N ASP A 146 -5.13 -10.65 4.17
CA ASP A 146 -4.97 -12.11 4.17
C ASP A 146 -4.36 -12.64 2.87
N TYR A 147 -3.88 -11.74 1.99
CA TYR A 147 -3.36 -12.08 0.65
C TYR A 147 -4.36 -12.83 -0.24
N GLY A 148 -5.63 -12.89 0.14
CA GLY A 148 -6.70 -13.48 -0.65
C GLY A 148 -7.05 -12.64 -1.89
N VAL A 149 -7.78 -13.25 -2.83
CA VAL A 149 -8.33 -12.52 -3.97
C VAL A 149 -9.43 -11.60 -3.49
N THR A 150 -9.29 -10.30 -3.73
CA THR A 150 -10.29 -9.29 -3.39
C THR A 150 -11.12 -8.90 -4.62
N GLY A 151 -12.41 -8.64 -4.40
CA GLY A 151 -13.32 -8.15 -5.43
C GLY A 151 -14.13 -9.23 -6.17
N ASN A 152 -13.90 -10.52 -5.89
CA ASN A 152 -14.69 -11.64 -6.42
C ASN A 152 -16.02 -11.81 -5.64
N GLU A 153 -16.76 -10.73 -5.50
CA GLU A 153 -18.01 -10.62 -4.76
C GLU A 153 -18.93 -9.56 -5.36
N ALA A 154 -20.19 -9.54 -4.94
CA ALA A 154 -21.16 -8.51 -5.38
C ALA A 154 -20.82 -7.16 -4.75
N LEU A 155 -20.66 -6.12 -5.58
CA LEU A 155 -20.16 -4.82 -5.19
C LEU A 155 -21.04 -3.67 -5.70
N VAL A 156 -21.08 -2.56 -4.95
CA VAL A 156 -21.69 -1.30 -5.35
C VAL A 156 -20.72 -0.13 -5.17
N PRO A 157 -20.76 0.93 -5.99
CA PRO A 157 -19.79 2.03 -5.97
C PRO A 157 -20.23 3.14 -4.98
N THR A 158 -20.47 2.79 -3.72
CA THR A 158 -21.06 3.70 -2.71
C THR A 158 -20.12 4.04 -1.56
N ALA A 159 -19.04 3.30 -1.36
CA ALA A 159 -18.08 3.60 -0.33
C ALA A 159 -17.28 4.88 -0.64
N SER A 160 -16.80 5.50 0.42
CA SER A 160 -15.91 6.67 0.37
C SER A 160 -14.75 6.49 1.34
N GLY A 161 -13.69 7.27 1.15
CA GLY A 161 -12.52 7.18 1.99
C GLY A 161 -11.71 8.46 2.02
N ARG A 162 -10.69 8.48 2.85
CA ARG A 162 -9.69 9.55 2.93
C ARG A 162 -8.31 8.97 3.24
N ALA A 163 -7.29 9.59 2.72
CA ALA A 163 -5.93 9.41 3.19
C ALA A 163 -5.26 10.76 3.36
N TYR A 164 -4.49 10.92 4.41
CA TYR A 164 -3.78 12.18 4.70
C TYR A 164 -2.53 11.88 5.51
N GLY A 165 -1.55 12.74 5.36
CA GLY A 165 -0.29 12.52 6.05
C GLY A 165 0.75 13.58 5.75
N LEU A 166 1.92 13.32 6.29
CA LEU A 166 3.15 14.08 6.09
C LEU A 166 4.22 13.13 5.58
N GLU A 167 4.87 13.52 4.51
CA GLU A 167 6.05 12.85 3.96
C GLU A 167 7.26 13.73 4.11
N THR A 168 8.38 13.17 4.56
CA THR A 168 9.65 13.87 4.63
C THR A 168 10.73 13.04 3.97
N MET A 169 11.63 13.70 3.27
CA MET A 169 12.81 13.08 2.69
C MET A 169 14.06 13.87 3.08
N PHE A 170 15.09 13.15 3.42
CA PHE A 170 16.42 13.68 3.67
C PHE A 170 17.42 12.99 2.75
N ARG A 171 18.21 13.76 2.05
CA ARG A 171 19.31 13.28 1.21
C ARG A 171 20.59 14.01 1.58
N TRP A 172 21.65 13.24 1.81
CA TRP A 172 22.98 13.76 2.07
C TRP A 172 23.99 13.04 1.19
N GLN A 173 24.75 13.83 0.42
CA GLN A 173 25.80 13.34 -0.45
C GLN A 173 27.11 14.09 -0.16
N ALA A 174 28.06 13.42 0.49
CA ALA A 174 29.35 14.02 0.86
C ALA A 174 30.45 13.56 -0.08
N SER A 175 30.89 14.46 -0.99
CA SER A 175 32.14 14.37 -1.77
C SER A 175 32.48 12.98 -2.32
N GLY A 176 31.51 12.23 -2.84
CA GLY A 176 31.70 10.89 -3.39
C GLY A 176 32.03 9.78 -2.38
N LYS A 177 32.20 10.12 -1.10
CA LYS A 177 32.51 9.12 -0.04
C LYS A 177 31.28 8.58 0.66
N PHE A 178 30.29 9.42 0.88
CA PHE A 178 29.11 9.06 1.64
C PHE A 178 27.84 9.50 0.91
N ASN A 179 26.86 8.61 0.87
CA ASN A 179 25.52 8.88 0.37
C ASN A 179 24.52 8.33 1.37
N LEU A 180 23.55 9.14 1.78
CA LEU A 180 22.45 8.77 2.66
C LEU A 180 21.15 9.30 2.11
N VAL A 181 20.15 8.44 2.02
CA VAL A 181 18.77 8.82 1.72
C VAL A 181 17.89 8.26 2.82
N SER A 182 17.05 9.10 3.37
CA SER A 182 16.03 8.72 4.36
C SER A 182 14.69 9.29 3.95
N SER A 183 13.64 8.48 4.06
CA SER A 183 12.25 8.93 3.89
C SER A 183 11.43 8.50 5.11
N PHE A 184 10.59 9.40 5.57
CA PHE A 184 9.64 9.12 6.64
C PHE A 184 8.25 9.60 6.23
N THR A 185 7.29 8.70 6.30
CA THR A 185 5.88 8.97 6.02
C THR A 185 5.05 8.68 7.26
N LEU A 186 4.28 9.67 7.69
CA LEU A 186 3.25 9.53 8.72
C LEU A 186 1.89 9.73 8.08
N TYR A 187 1.00 8.73 8.16
CA TYR A 187 -0.25 8.80 7.43
C TYR A 187 -1.39 8.03 8.06
N ARG A 188 -2.60 8.36 7.63
CA ARG A 188 -3.81 7.58 7.85
C ARG A 188 -4.48 7.29 6.52
N SER A 189 -5.02 6.09 6.38
CA SER A 189 -5.81 5.65 5.22
C SER A 189 -7.02 4.88 5.72
N GLU A 190 -8.21 5.42 5.51
CA GLU A 190 -9.44 4.91 6.11
C GLU A 190 -10.65 5.11 5.18
N TYR A 191 -11.58 4.18 5.24
CA TYR A 191 -12.77 4.17 4.39
C TYR A 191 -14.03 3.95 5.22
N ARG A 192 -15.18 4.30 4.65
CA ARG A 192 -16.50 4.11 5.26
C ARG A 192 -17.51 3.64 4.23
N ASN A 193 -18.49 2.89 4.69
CA ASN A 193 -19.56 2.34 3.86
C ASN A 193 -20.65 3.37 3.51
N ARG A 194 -20.91 4.34 4.40
CA ARG A 194 -21.94 5.40 4.25
C ARG A 194 -21.36 6.77 4.57
N SER A 195 -22.02 7.81 4.09
CA SER A 195 -21.57 9.20 4.32
C SER A 195 -21.47 9.58 5.80
N ASN A 196 -22.28 8.97 6.65
CA ASN A 196 -22.32 9.20 8.11
C ASN A 196 -21.85 7.96 8.90
N GLY A 197 -21.24 6.95 8.24
CA GLY A 197 -20.67 5.78 8.91
C GLY A 197 -19.29 6.07 9.49
N ASP A 198 -18.86 5.24 10.43
CA ASP A 198 -17.53 5.30 11.01
C ASP A 198 -16.45 4.96 9.98
N PHE A 199 -15.29 5.55 10.16
CA PHE A 199 -14.14 5.24 9.34
C PHE A 199 -13.44 3.96 9.82
N ILE A 200 -13.24 3.03 8.90
CA ILE A 200 -12.52 1.78 9.08
C ILE A 200 -11.12 1.94 8.47
N PRO A 201 -10.04 1.63 9.18
CA PRO A 201 -8.70 1.64 8.59
C PRO A 201 -8.61 0.73 7.36
N SER A 202 -7.95 1.21 6.31
CA SER A 202 -7.65 0.36 5.15
C SER A 202 -6.66 -0.74 5.56
N ALA A 203 -6.60 -1.81 4.78
CA ALA A 203 -5.62 -2.89 4.94
C ALA A 203 -4.15 -2.38 5.01
N TRP A 204 -3.88 -1.22 4.45
CA TRP A 204 -2.55 -0.61 4.30
C TRP A 204 -2.29 0.56 5.26
N ASP A 205 -3.14 0.79 6.27
CA ASP A 205 -2.98 1.87 7.26
C ASP A 205 -1.90 1.51 8.31
N ASN A 206 -0.64 1.43 7.91
CA ASN A 206 0.47 1.13 8.84
C ASN A 206 0.84 2.31 9.73
N ARG A 207 0.24 3.46 9.55
CA ARG A 207 0.43 4.73 10.26
C ARG A 207 1.74 5.42 10.01
N PHE A 208 2.86 4.71 9.95
CA PHE A 208 4.15 5.29 9.59
C PHE A 208 5.04 4.29 8.86
N ILE A 209 5.93 4.83 8.03
CA ILE A 209 6.98 4.10 7.32
C ILE A 209 8.25 4.94 7.37
N LEU A 210 9.34 4.38 7.86
CA LEU A 210 10.69 4.94 7.78
C LEU A 210 11.54 4.02 6.92
N ASN A 211 12.16 4.58 5.88
CA ASN A 211 13.22 3.92 5.13
C ASN A 211 14.47 4.79 5.18
N MET A 212 15.60 4.16 5.42
CA MET A 212 16.90 4.80 5.41
C MET A 212 17.88 3.89 4.67
N SER A 213 18.61 4.43 3.71
CA SER A 213 19.67 3.70 3.03
C SER A 213 20.89 4.59 2.86
N GLY A 214 22.06 4.02 3.11
CA GLY A 214 23.30 4.74 2.99
C GLY A 214 24.44 3.85 2.52
N THR A 215 25.42 4.48 1.87
CA THR A 215 26.62 3.83 1.39
C THR A 215 27.83 4.68 1.75
N TYR A 216 28.88 4.03 2.24
CA TYR A 216 30.15 4.67 2.53
C TYR A 216 31.27 4.01 1.74
N ASN A 217 31.96 4.80 0.91
CA ASN A 217 33.09 4.38 0.09
C ASN A 217 34.40 4.52 0.88
N LEU A 218 35.02 3.40 1.17
CA LEU A 218 36.28 3.26 1.88
C LEU A 218 37.49 3.31 0.91
N PRO A 219 38.70 3.60 1.42
CA PRO A 219 39.92 3.44 0.64
C PRO A 219 40.07 2.03 0.04
N ARG A 220 40.88 1.94 -1.01
CA ARG A 220 41.15 0.65 -1.71
C ARG A 220 39.92 -0.02 -2.31
N ARG A 221 38.88 0.81 -2.67
CA ARG A 221 37.68 0.33 -3.40
C ARG A 221 36.79 -0.64 -2.61
N TRP A 222 36.76 -0.46 -1.32
CA TRP A 222 35.74 -1.06 -0.47
C TRP A 222 34.53 -0.14 -0.40
N SER A 223 33.34 -0.72 -0.31
CA SER A 223 32.09 0.01 -0.03
C SER A 223 31.29 -0.74 1.01
N ILE A 224 30.72 -0.01 1.94
CA ILE A 224 29.80 -0.56 2.95
C ILE A 224 28.47 0.14 2.76
N GLY A 225 27.41 -0.64 2.57
CA GLY A 225 26.04 -0.19 2.46
C GLY A 225 25.18 -0.70 3.62
N GLY A 226 24.17 0.09 3.99
CA GLY A 226 23.16 -0.32 4.96
C GLY A 226 21.79 0.18 4.55
N LYS A 227 20.75 -0.61 4.86
CA LYS A 227 19.36 -0.23 4.66
C LYS A 227 18.57 -0.59 5.91
N LEU A 228 17.85 0.40 6.46
CA LEU A 228 16.92 0.25 7.56
C LEU A 228 15.52 0.52 7.04
N SER A 229 14.60 -0.42 7.27
CA SER A 229 13.16 -0.23 7.08
C SER A 229 12.47 -0.41 8.42
N TYR A 230 11.62 0.56 8.82
CA TYR A 230 10.84 0.49 10.05
C TYR A 230 9.40 0.90 9.77
N ILE A 231 8.48 -0.05 9.96
CA ILE A 231 7.10 0.06 9.50
C ILE A 231 6.16 -0.16 10.70
N GLY A 232 5.15 0.68 10.82
CA GLY A 232 4.08 0.52 11.79
C GLY A 232 3.28 -0.76 11.56
N GLY A 233 2.63 -1.26 12.60
CA GLY A 233 1.84 -2.48 12.51
C GLY A 233 0.64 -2.31 11.58
N SER A 234 0.43 -3.29 10.70
CA SER A 234 -0.76 -3.36 9.85
C SER A 234 -2.02 -3.60 10.68
N PRO A 235 -3.18 -3.07 10.29
CA PRO A 235 -4.43 -3.41 10.94
C PRO A 235 -4.83 -4.86 10.63
N TYR A 236 -5.56 -5.47 11.54
CA TYR A 236 -6.20 -6.77 11.33
C TYR A 236 -7.57 -6.80 12.02
N THR A 237 -8.42 -7.70 11.55
CA THR A 237 -9.73 -7.95 12.13
C THR A 237 -9.60 -9.08 13.16
N PRO A 238 -9.99 -8.88 14.43
CA PRO A 238 -10.01 -9.94 15.42
C PRO A 238 -11.03 -11.02 15.05
N TYR A 239 -10.84 -12.20 15.60
CA TYR A 239 -11.83 -13.26 15.49
C TYR A 239 -12.92 -13.10 16.54
N ASP A 240 -14.14 -13.49 16.19
CA ASP A 240 -15.23 -13.77 17.10
C ASP A 240 -14.96 -15.15 17.75
N GLU A 241 -14.29 -15.15 18.90
CA GLU A 241 -13.88 -16.37 19.59
C GLU A 241 -15.08 -17.15 20.09
N ASP A 242 -16.12 -16.46 20.57
CA ASP A 242 -17.33 -17.08 21.04
C ASP A 242 -18.02 -17.88 19.94
N LYS A 243 -18.22 -17.28 18.78
CA LYS A 243 -18.82 -17.93 17.64
C LYS A 243 -17.89 -18.99 17.04
N SER A 244 -16.60 -18.73 16.96
CA SER A 244 -15.62 -19.65 16.38
C SER A 244 -15.45 -20.92 17.24
N SER A 245 -15.67 -20.87 18.55
CA SER A 245 -15.57 -22.02 19.44
C SER A 245 -16.78 -22.92 19.40
N LEU A 246 -17.97 -22.43 19.00
CA LEU A 246 -19.18 -23.27 18.92
C LEU A 246 -18.97 -24.43 17.95
N VAL A 247 -19.28 -25.66 18.41
CA VAL A 247 -19.11 -26.91 17.63
C VAL A 247 -19.85 -26.83 16.29
N GLU A 248 -21.15 -26.51 16.32
CA GLU A 248 -21.96 -26.40 15.11
C GLU A 248 -21.45 -25.32 14.12
N ALA A 249 -21.01 -24.17 14.65
CA ALA A 249 -20.50 -23.08 13.82
C ALA A 249 -19.17 -23.45 13.18
N TRP A 250 -18.26 -24.07 13.94
CA TRP A 250 -16.98 -24.53 13.43
C TRP A 250 -17.16 -25.62 12.37
N ASP A 251 -17.97 -26.64 12.65
CA ASP A 251 -18.16 -27.76 11.71
C ASP A 251 -18.82 -27.33 10.39
N ALA A 252 -19.68 -26.31 10.45
CA ALA A 252 -20.30 -25.74 9.24
C ALA A 252 -19.31 -25.03 8.31
N LYS A 253 -18.19 -24.49 8.84
CA LYS A 253 -17.27 -23.64 8.06
C LYS A 253 -15.84 -24.19 7.97
N GLY A 254 -15.39 -24.93 8.98
CA GLY A 254 -14.02 -25.45 9.08
C GLY A 254 -12.95 -24.37 9.28
N GLN A 255 -13.35 -23.15 9.65
CA GLN A 255 -12.46 -22.01 9.87
C GLN A 255 -13.09 -20.99 10.81
N PRO A 256 -12.29 -20.14 11.49
CA PRO A 256 -12.81 -19.17 12.43
C PRO A 256 -13.68 -18.10 11.76
N TYR A 257 -14.52 -17.47 12.57
CA TYR A 257 -15.33 -16.31 12.19
C TYR A 257 -14.63 -15.02 12.59
N TYR A 258 -14.59 -14.05 11.68
CA TYR A 258 -14.15 -12.70 12.00
C TYR A 258 -15.23 -11.93 12.75
N ASP A 259 -14.82 -11.10 13.70
CA ASP A 259 -15.70 -10.12 14.32
C ASP A 259 -15.81 -8.89 13.44
N TYR A 260 -16.85 -8.85 12.62
CA TYR A 260 -17.08 -7.74 11.67
C TYR A 260 -17.46 -6.41 12.36
N ALA A 261 -17.84 -6.42 13.65
CA ALA A 261 -18.06 -5.20 14.42
C ALA A 261 -16.75 -4.47 14.70
N TYR A 262 -15.64 -5.23 14.78
CA TYR A 262 -14.29 -4.72 15.02
C TYR A 262 -13.36 -4.86 13.81
N TYR A 263 -13.90 -4.64 12.61
CA TYR A 263 -13.13 -4.82 11.38
C TYR A 263 -11.92 -3.88 11.33
N ASN A 264 -10.71 -4.43 11.15
CA ASN A 264 -9.42 -3.71 11.09
C ASN A 264 -9.10 -2.85 12.34
N THR A 265 -9.66 -3.15 13.51
CA THR A 265 -9.37 -2.42 14.75
C THR A 265 -8.10 -2.91 15.46
N GLY A 266 -7.77 -4.19 15.33
CA GLY A 266 -6.53 -4.75 15.85
C GLY A 266 -5.29 -4.20 15.14
N ARG A 267 -4.13 -4.23 15.81
CA ARG A 267 -2.85 -3.76 15.25
C ARG A 267 -1.75 -4.79 15.50
N LEU A 268 -1.08 -5.18 14.44
CA LEU A 268 0.12 -6.00 14.54
C LEU A 268 1.29 -5.22 15.14
N PRO A 269 2.29 -5.90 15.70
CA PRO A 269 3.52 -5.25 16.15
C PRO A 269 4.23 -4.53 15.00
N LYS A 270 4.99 -3.50 15.35
CA LYS A 270 5.87 -2.80 14.42
C LYS A 270 6.96 -3.75 13.93
N PHE A 271 7.41 -3.56 12.70
CA PHE A 271 8.46 -4.37 12.10
C PHE A 271 9.66 -3.50 11.72
N ALA A 272 10.86 -3.97 12.05
CA ALA A 272 12.12 -3.35 11.66
C ALA A 272 13.00 -4.38 10.93
N GLN A 273 13.61 -3.98 9.82
CA GLN A 273 14.58 -4.79 9.08
C GLN A 273 15.83 -3.97 8.83
N LEU A 274 16.97 -4.54 9.17
CA LEU A 274 18.29 -3.99 8.88
C LEU A 274 19.03 -4.93 7.92
N ASP A 275 19.42 -4.38 6.76
CA ASP A 275 20.23 -5.07 5.77
C ASP A 275 21.62 -4.42 5.72
N LEU A 276 22.66 -5.21 5.60
CA LEU A 276 24.03 -4.74 5.47
C LEU A 276 24.69 -5.38 4.25
N ARG A 277 25.47 -4.56 3.53
CA ARG A 277 26.19 -5.00 2.34
C ARG A 277 27.62 -4.48 2.36
N VAL A 278 28.54 -5.34 1.98
CA VAL A 278 29.96 -4.99 1.80
C VAL A 278 30.37 -5.38 0.39
N ASP A 279 30.96 -4.45 -0.33
CA ASP A 279 31.44 -4.65 -1.70
C ASP A 279 32.94 -4.40 -1.78
N LYS A 280 33.61 -5.15 -2.66
CA LYS A 280 35.00 -4.98 -3.05
C LYS A 280 35.14 -5.02 -4.56
N SER A 281 35.72 -3.99 -5.17
CA SER A 281 36.00 -3.95 -6.62
C SER A 281 37.47 -4.07 -6.92
N PHE A 282 37.78 -4.84 -7.99
CA PHE A 282 39.11 -5.03 -8.57
C PHE A 282 39.03 -4.61 -10.04
N TYR A 283 39.95 -3.75 -10.46
CA TYR A 283 40.01 -3.28 -11.85
C TYR A 283 41.24 -3.87 -12.53
N PHE A 284 41.02 -4.46 -13.67
CA PHE A 284 42.02 -5.01 -14.55
C PHE A 284 42.00 -4.23 -15.89
N HIS A 285 42.94 -4.52 -16.80
CA HIS A 285 43.04 -3.79 -18.07
C HIS A 285 41.81 -3.94 -18.98
N HIS A 286 41.10 -5.08 -18.89
CA HIS A 286 39.97 -5.40 -19.77
C HIS A 286 38.68 -5.73 -19.03
N CYS A 287 38.71 -5.76 -17.70
CA CYS A 287 37.50 -6.09 -16.92
C CYS A 287 37.57 -5.51 -15.52
N MET A 288 36.41 -5.33 -14.92
CA MET A 288 36.23 -5.08 -13.49
C MET A 288 35.59 -6.32 -12.85
N ILE A 289 36.13 -6.75 -11.72
CA ILE A 289 35.54 -7.82 -10.90
C ILE A 289 35.07 -7.18 -9.60
N GLY A 290 33.77 -7.28 -9.33
CA GLY A 290 33.14 -6.93 -8.06
C GLY A 290 32.79 -8.18 -7.27
N ILE A 291 33.09 -8.19 -5.97
CA ILE A 291 32.65 -9.23 -5.04
C ILE A 291 31.83 -8.52 -3.96
N TYR A 292 30.68 -9.08 -3.62
CA TYR A 292 29.87 -8.53 -2.55
C TYR A 292 29.32 -9.61 -1.60
N LEU A 293 29.14 -9.21 -0.35
CA LEU A 293 28.39 -9.94 0.66
C LEU A 293 27.21 -9.04 1.08
N ASP A 294 25.99 -9.52 0.88
CA ASP A 294 24.74 -8.88 1.29
C ASP A 294 24.06 -9.75 2.35
N ILE A 295 23.75 -9.18 3.49
CA ILE A 295 23.07 -9.87 4.59
C ILE A 295 21.76 -9.13 4.85
N GLN A 296 20.66 -9.71 4.37
CA GLN A 296 19.32 -9.17 4.63
C GLN A 296 18.82 -9.61 6.00
N ASN A 297 18.10 -8.72 6.64
CA ASN A 297 17.53 -8.93 7.98
C ASN A 297 18.57 -9.43 9.02
N ILE A 298 19.71 -8.76 9.11
CA ILE A 298 20.82 -9.18 9.99
C ILE A 298 20.42 -9.28 11.46
N THR A 299 19.39 -8.57 11.87
CA THR A 299 18.80 -8.61 13.23
C THR A 299 17.95 -9.85 13.48
N GLY A 300 17.60 -10.61 12.44
CA GLY A 300 16.73 -11.78 12.55
C GLY A 300 15.29 -11.45 12.99
N ASN A 301 14.85 -10.23 12.80
CA ASN A 301 13.49 -9.82 13.17
C ASN A 301 12.44 -10.59 12.37
N LYS A 302 11.33 -10.91 13.04
CA LYS A 302 10.22 -11.63 12.43
C LYS A 302 9.04 -10.69 12.21
N LEU A 303 8.51 -10.71 10.99
CA LEU A 303 7.24 -10.09 10.66
C LEU A 303 6.12 -10.97 11.23
N LYS A 304 5.32 -10.40 12.13
CA LYS A 304 4.18 -11.09 12.70
C LYS A 304 2.94 -10.86 11.85
N GLN A 305 2.15 -11.92 11.69
CA GLN A 305 0.82 -11.90 11.11
C GLN A 305 -0.21 -12.21 12.21
N PRO A 306 -1.52 -12.03 11.97
CA PRO A 306 -2.53 -12.44 12.93
C PRO A 306 -2.41 -13.93 13.25
N ASP A 307 -2.50 -14.28 14.52
CA ASP A 307 -2.51 -15.68 14.94
C ASP A 307 -3.73 -16.37 14.31
N VAL A 308 -3.57 -17.60 13.85
CA VAL A 308 -4.71 -18.40 13.34
C VAL A 308 -5.31 -19.20 14.47
N ILE A 309 -6.62 -19.06 14.65
CA ILE A 309 -7.38 -19.90 15.60
C ILE A 309 -7.78 -21.19 14.91
N MET A 310 -7.56 -22.32 15.58
CA MET A 310 -7.96 -23.65 15.13
C MET A 310 -8.66 -24.42 16.26
N SER A 311 -9.67 -25.20 15.89
CA SER A 311 -10.26 -26.19 16.80
C SER A 311 -9.27 -27.35 17.05
N THR A 312 -9.19 -27.80 18.28
CA THR A 312 -8.46 -29.04 18.62
C THR A 312 -9.30 -30.31 18.43
N GLY A 313 -10.59 -30.17 18.10
CA GLY A 313 -11.55 -31.30 18.06
C GLY A 313 -12.02 -31.78 19.44
N ILE A 314 -11.50 -31.20 20.53
CA ILE A 314 -11.89 -31.58 21.89
C ILE A 314 -13.00 -30.62 22.36
N ILE A 315 -14.14 -31.19 22.81
CA ILE A 315 -15.24 -30.41 23.40
C ILE A 315 -14.92 -30.12 24.86
N GLU A 316 -14.85 -28.84 25.23
CA GLU A 316 -14.54 -28.42 26.62
C GLU A 316 -15.71 -28.61 27.58
N ASN A 317 -16.93 -28.51 27.09
CA ASN A 317 -18.16 -28.57 27.87
C ASN A 317 -19.15 -29.66 27.38
N PRO A 318 -18.76 -30.97 27.37
CA PRO A 318 -19.54 -32.03 26.76
C PRO A 318 -20.91 -32.23 27.42
N SER A 319 -21.10 -31.76 28.66
CA SER A 319 -22.36 -31.85 29.39
C SER A 319 -23.36 -30.74 29.05
N ALA A 320 -22.96 -29.73 28.26
CA ALA A 320 -23.84 -28.65 27.82
C ALA A 320 -24.78 -29.13 26.70
N PRO A 321 -25.93 -28.45 26.50
CA PRO A 321 -26.75 -28.66 25.30
C PRO A 321 -25.92 -28.61 24.02
N VAL A 322 -26.25 -29.39 23.01
CA VAL A 322 -25.48 -29.50 21.76
C VAL A 322 -25.21 -28.12 21.12
N ALA A 323 -26.21 -27.26 21.09
CA ALA A 323 -26.07 -25.89 20.54
C ALA A 323 -25.11 -24.95 21.32
N GLU A 324 -24.74 -25.32 22.56
CA GLU A 324 -23.86 -24.58 23.45
C GLU A 324 -22.49 -25.24 23.62
N GLN A 325 -22.30 -26.41 23.01
CA GLN A 325 -21.01 -27.09 23.06
C GLN A 325 -19.93 -26.32 22.34
N ARG A 326 -18.73 -26.28 22.92
CA ARG A 326 -17.59 -25.51 22.43
C ARG A 326 -16.36 -26.39 22.30
N TYR A 327 -15.64 -26.20 21.19
CA TYR A 327 -14.31 -26.77 21.01
C TYR A 327 -13.28 -26.02 21.85
N LYS A 328 -12.31 -26.72 22.37
CA LYS A 328 -11.07 -26.12 22.84
C LYS A 328 -10.30 -25.55 21.66
N MET A 329 -10.07 -24.26 21.69
CA MET A 329 -9.38 -23.56 20.61
C MET A 329 -7.87 -23.50 20.85
N LYS A 330 -7.10 -23.52 19.75
CA LYS A 330 -5.65 -23.42 19.74
C LYS A 330 -5.23 -22.26 18.85
N TYR A 331 -4.28 -21.47 19.31
CA TYR A 331 -3.69 -20.37 18.55
C TYR A 331 -2.38 -20.81 17.90
N LEU A 332 -2.28 -20.65 16.59
CA LEU A 332 -1.07 -20.86 15.83
C LEU A 332 -0.45 -19.52 15.49
N LYS A 333 0.72 -19.24 16.05
CA LYS A 333 1.49 -18.04 15.74
C LYS A 333 1.98 -18.08 14.30
N GLN A 334 1.76 -17.00 13.58
CA GLN A 334 2.29 -16.82 12.23
C GLN A 334 3.39 -15.76 12.27
N GLU A 335 4.62 -16.20 12.02
CA GLU A 335 5.79 -15.33 11.97
C GLU A 335 6.65 -15.73 10.77
N SER A 336 7.10 -14.75 10.00
CA SER A 336 8.02 -14.96 8.88
C SER A 336 9.21 -14.00 8.99
N GLY A 337 10.37 -14.47 8.65
CA GLY A 337 11.62 -13.68 8.66
C GLY A 337 12.81 -14.58 8.97
N THR A 338 13.82 -14.47 8.15
CA THR A 338 15.10 -15.16 8.30
C THR A 338 16.23 -14.22 7.98
N ILE A 339 17.42 -14.53 8.48
CA ILE A 339 18.65 -13.87 8.05
C ILE A 339 19.05 -14.53 6.73
N LEU A 340 19.21 -13.73 5.67
CA LEU A 340 19.54 -14.22 4.33
C LEU A 340 20.88 -13.64 3.88
N PRO A 341 22.00 -14.37 4.05
CA PRO A 341 23.29 -14.00 3.47
C PRO A 341 23.34 -14.38 1.98
N THR A 342 23.83 -13.47 1.16
CA THR A 342 24.03 -13.65 -0.27
C THR A 342 25.45 -13.22 -0.64
N LEU A 343 26.19 -14.10 -1.27
CA LEU A 343 27.51 -13.81 -1.87
C LEU A 343 27.35 -13.72 -3.38
N GLY A 344 27.87 -12.65 -3.98
CA GLY A 344 27.81 -12.50 -5.43
C GLY A 344 29.09 -11.96 -6.03
N ILE A 345 29.28 -12.24 -7.33
CA ILE A 345 30.38 -11.78 -8.15
C ILE A 345 29.80 -11.09 -9.37
N THR A 346 30.30 -9.91 -9.68
CA THR A 346 29.97 -9.16 -10.90
C THR A 346 31.22 -9.03 -11.75
N VAL A 347 31.12 -9.30 -13.02
CA VAL A 347 32.21 -9.10 -13.99
C VAL A 347 31.70 -8.16 -15.08
N GLU A 348 32.41 -7.04 -15.29
CA GLU A 348 32.15 -6.05 -16.34
C GLU A 348 33.35 -5.99 -17.28
N PHE A 349 33.12 -6.07 -18.60
CA PHE A 349 34.11 -6.07 -19.67
C PHE A 349 34.12 -4.76 -20.43
#